data_998c898d3f2f8447388df216144e2497
#
_entry.id   998c898d3f2f8447388df216144e2497
#
_cell.length_a   1.000
_cell.length_b   1.000
_cell.length_c   1.000
_cell.angle_alpha   90.00
_cell.angle_beta   90.00
_cell.angle_gamma   90.00
#
_symmetry.space_group_name_H-M   'P 1'
#
loop_
_entity.id
_entity.type
_entity.pdbx_description
1 polymer ?
#
loop_
_entity_poly.entity_id
_entity_poly.type
_entity_poly.pdbx_seq_one_letter_code
_entity_poly.pdbx_strand_id
1 'polypeptide(L)'
;MSFVVTAPPVLASAASDLGGIASMISEANAMAAVRTTALAPAAADEVSAAIAALFSSYARDYQTLSVQVTAFHVQFAQTLTNAGQLYAVVDVGNGVLLKTEQQVLGVINAPTQTLVGRPLIGDGTHGAPGTGQNGGAGGILWGNGGNGGSGAPGQPGGRGGDAGLFGHGGHGGVGGPGIAGAAGTAGLPGGNGANGGSGGIGGAGGAGGNGGLLFGNGGAGGQGGSGGLGGSGGTGGAGMAAGPAGGTGGIGGIGGIGGAGGVGGHGSALFGHGGINGDGGTGGMGGQGGAGGNGWAAEGITVGIGEQGGQGGDGGAGGDGGQGGAGGSGGVGGGGAGAGGDGGAGGIGGTGGKRRNGGGGGGGGGGGGGRG
;
A
#
# COMPACT_ATOMS: atom_id res chain seq x y z
N MET A 1 -8.41 9.86 12.89
CA MET A 1 -7.77 9.81 14.22
C MET A 1 -6.76 8.69 14.22
N SER A 2 -5.55 8.94 14.71
CA SER A 2 -4.52 7.91 14.84
C SER A 2 -4.78 7.12 16.13
N PHE A 3 -5.03 5.82 16.02
CA PHE A 3 -5.17 4.95 17.18
C PHE A 3 -3.78 4.46 17.61
N VAL A 4 -3.46 4.58 18.88
CA VAL A 4 -2.26 3.96 19.47
C VAL A 4 -2.69 2.61 20.05
N VAL A 5 -2.15 1.54 19.48
CA VAL A 5 -2.34 0.19 20.04
C VAL A 5 -1.20 -0.06 21.01
N THR A 6 -1.50 -0.20 22.28
CA THR A 6 -0.53 -0.55 23.31
C THR A 6 -0.70 -2.00 23.73
N ALA A 7 0.39 -2.65 24.11
CA ALA A 7 0.36 -3.99 24.70
C ALA A 7 0.77 -3.91 26.18
N PRO A 8 -0.17 -3.69 27.12
CA PRO A 8 0.11 -3.53 28.54
C PRO A 8 1.01 -4.63 29.13
N PRO A 9 0.87 -5.92 28.72
CA PRO A 9 1.77 -6.98 29.21
C PRO A 9 3.23 -6.78 28.79
N VAL A 10 3.48 -6.21 27.60
CA VAL A 10 4.85 -5.93 27.13
C VAL A 10 5.48 -4.80 27.93
N LEU A 11 4.70 -3.76 28.27
CA LEU A 11 5.17 -2.68 29.15
C LEU A 11 5.49 -3.19 30.55
N ALA A 12 4.67 -4.07 31.10
CA ALA A 12 4.93 -4.70 32.39
C ALA A 12 6.19 -5.57 32.37
N SER A 13 6.41 -6.36 31.31
CA SER A 13 7.65 -7.13 31.15
C SER A 13 8.87 -6.22 31.05
N ALA A 14 8.83 -5.17 30.24
CA ALA A 14 9.92 -4.21 30.12
C ALA A 14 10.24 -3.51 31.47
N ALA A 15 9.23 -3.15 32.27
CA ALA A 15 9.41 -2.59 33.59
C ALA A 15 10.09 -3.58 34.57
N SER A 16 9.73 -4.88 34.47
CA SER A 16 10.35 -5.95 35.26
C SER A 16 11.82 -6.16 34.87
N ASP A 17 12.12 -6.17 33.57
CA ASP A 17 13.49 -6.31 33.07
C ASP A 17 14.39 -5.14 33.51
N LEU A 18 13.86 -3.91 33.46
CA LEU A 18 14.54 -2.72 33.98
C LEU A 18 14.81 -2.82 35.47
N GLY A 19 13.86 -3.37 36.26
CA GLY A 19 14.05 -3.64 37.69
C GLY A 19 15.17 -4.65 37.92
N GLY A 20 15.22 -5.71 37.12
CA GLY A 20 16.31 -6.71 37.17
C GLY A 20 17.69 -6.12 36.90
N ILE A 21 17.78 -5.28 35.85
CA ILE A 21 19.02 -4.57 35.48
C ILE A 21 19.46 -3.64 36.61
N ALA A 22 18.55 -2.88 37.20
CA ALA A 22 18.86 -1.99 38.32
C ALA A 22 19.43 -2.75 39.54
N SER A 23 18.86 -3.92 39.86
CA SER A 23 19.34 -4.80 40.91
C SER A 23 20.76 -5.30 40.67
N MET A 24 21.04 -5.78 39.46
CA MET A 24 22.39 -6.24 39.07
C MET A 24 23.44 -5.12 39.13
N ILE A 25 23.12 -3.92 38.67
CA ILE A 25 24.00 -2.77 38.74
C ILE A 25 24.26 -2.37 40.21
N SER A 26 23.22 -2.36 41.04
CA SER A 26 23.34 -2.03 42.45
C SER A 26 24.24 -3.04 43.20
N GLU A 27 24.08 -4.33 42.90
CA GLU A 27 24.93 -5.39 43.50
C GLU A 27 26.40 -5.27 43.05
N ALA A 28 26.64 -5.05 41.76
CA ALA A 28 27.98 -4.84 41.20
C ALA A 28 28.67 -3.61 41.85
N ASN A 29 27.93 -2.50 42.00
CA ASN A 29 28.43 -1.29 42.63
C ASN A 29 28.74 -1.48 44.11
N ALA A 30 27.91 -2.23 44.85
CA ALA A 30 28.15 -2.56 46.24
C ALA A 30 29.41 -3.42 46.41
N MET A 31 29.64 -4.41 45.54
CA MET A 31 30.86 -5.22 45.55
C MET A 31 32.11 -4.41 45.20
N ALA A 32 32.00 -3.46 44.31
CA ALA A 32 33.13 -2.58 43.90
C ALA A 32 33.47 -1.54 44.99
N ALA A 33 32.47 -1.04 45.71
CA ALA A 33 32.63 0.06 46.66
C ALA A 33 33.74 -0.19 47.70
N VAL A 34 33.73 -1.36 48.33
CA VAL A 34 34.72 -1.70 49.37
C VAL A 34 36.15 -1.73 48.86
N ARG A 35 36.33 -2.16 47.59
CA ARG A 35 37.65 -2.35 46.99
C ARG A 35 38.22 -1.07 46.39
N THR A 36 37.38 -0.10 46.05
CA THR A 36 37.76 1.11 45.30
C THR A 36 37.79 2.39 46.14
N THR A 37 36.93 2.47 47.18
CA THR A 37 36.80 3.69 47.99
C THR A 37 37.89 3.83 49.10
N ALA A 38 38.66 2.78 49.36
CA ALA A 38 39.70 2.73 50.36
C ALA A 38 40.95 2.02 49.79
N LEU A 39 41.55 2.59 48.77
CA LEU A 39 42.77 2.05 48.14
C LEU A 39 43.98 2.29 49.05
N ALA A 40 44.79 1.22 49.27
CA ALA A 40 46.05 1.34 49.96
C ALA A 40 47.14 1.92 49.01
N PRO A 41 48.03 2.80 49.45
CA PRO A 41 49.17 3.25 48.65
C PRO A 41 50.04 2.08 48.22
N ALA A 42 50.56 2.13 46.97
CA ALA A 42 51.42 1.08 46.41
C ALA A 42 52.81 1.02 47.06
N ALA A 43 53.30 2.17 47.62
CA ALA A 43 54.50 2.30 48.37
C ALA A 43 54.38 3.38 49.47
N ALA A 44 55.34 3.45 50.39
CA ALA A 44 55.32 4.41 51.50
C ALA A 44 55.92 5.78 51.09
N ASP A 45 55.50 6.32 49.94
CA ASP A 45 55.93 7.62 49.44
C ASP A 45 54.71 8.53 49.17
N GLU A 46 54.99 9.85 49.12
CA GLU A 46 53.94 10.87 49.00
C GLU A 46 53.15 10.78 47.70
N VAL A 47 53.80 10.33 46.59
CA VAL A 47 53.17 10.20 45.30
C VAL A 47 52.19 9.03 45.30
N SER A 48 52.61 7.88 45.79
CA SER A 48 51.74 6.70 45.97
C SER A 48 50.54 7.00 46.84
N ALA A 49 50.74 7.75 47.94
CA ALA A 49 49.67 8.18 48.82
C ALA A 49 48.67 9.14 48.14
N ALA A 50 49.19 10.11 47.38
CA ALA A 50 48.37 11.07 46.66
C ALA A 50 47.52 10.38 45.56
N ILE A 51 48.11 9.43 44.82
CA ILE A 51 47.39 8.64 43.81
C ILE A 51 46.31 7.79 44.41
N ALA A 52 46.58 7.09 45.54
CA ALA A 52 45.58 6.29 46.23
C ALA A 52 44.42 7.16 46.74
N ALA A 53 44.72 8.35 47.29
CA ALA A 53 43.72 9.32 47.73
C ALA A 53 42.85 9.82 46.56
N LEU A 54 43.43 10.12 45.41
CA LEU A 54 42.75 10.57 44.20
C LEU A 54 41.75 9.50 43.73
N PHE A 55 42.20 8.25 43.53
CA PHE A 55 41.30 7.16 43.11
C PHE A 55 40.21 6.84 44.13
N SER A 56 40.55 6.87 45.39
CA SER A 56 39.55 6.65 46.47
C SER A 56 38.51 7.77 46.51
N SER A 57 38.90 9.02 46.24
CA SER A 57 37.98 10.15 46.11
C SER A 57 37.03 9.97 44.95
N TYR A 58 37.59 9.69 43.75
CA TYR A 58 36.82 9.46 42.53
C TYR A 58 35.82 8.30 42.68
N ALA A 59 36.25 7.22 43.33
CA ALA A 59 35.34 6.09 43.60
C ALA A 59 34.18 6.47 44.52
N ARG A 60 34.40 7.36 45.53
CA ARG A 60 33.32 7.87 46.40
C ARG A 60 32.34 8.74 45.63
N ASP A 61 32.85 9.60 44.74
CA ASP A 61 32.00 10.44 43.88
C ASP A 61 31.14 9.56 42.94
N TYR A 62 31.74 8.51 42.36
CA TYR A 62 31.01 7.53 41.56
C TYR A 62 29.91 6.82 42.36
N GLN A 63 30.19 6.39 43.62
CA GLN A 63 29.15 5.77 44.44
C GLN A 63 27.99 6.73 44.76
N THR A 64 28.28 8.01 44.96
CA THR A 64 27.22 9.03 45.17
C THR A 64 26.34 9.16 43.89
N LEU A 65 26.97 9.21 42.74
CA LEU A 65 26.23 9.24 41.46
C LEU A 65 25.43 7.96 41.26
N SER A 66 26.00 6.79 41.58
CA SER A 66 25.34 5.49 41.44
C SER A 66 24.04 5.41 42.25
N VAL A 67 23.97 5.99 43.45
CA VAL A 67 22.74 6.08 44.26
C VAL A 67 21.67 6.89 43.52
N GLN A 68 22.04 8.02 42.93
CA GLN A 68 21.10 8.86 42.14
C GLN A 68 20.57 8.13 40.90
N VAL A 69 21.44 7.44 40.16
CA VAL A 69 21.06 6.64 39.01
C VAL A 69 20.13 5.50 39.40
N THR A 70 20.39 4.83 40.51
CA THR A 70 19.52 3.76 41.03
C THR A 70 18.13 4.30 41.39
N ALA A 71 18.04 5.46 42.05
CA ALA A 71 16.77 6.10 42.37
C ALA A 71 15.98 6.47 41.10
N PHE A 72 16.66 7.04 40.10
CA PHE A 72 16.04 7.35 38.80
C PHE A 72 15.51 6.07 38.11
N HIS A 73 16.28 4.99 38.12
CA HIS A 73 15.88 3.72 37.49
C HIS A 73 14.63 3.14 38.13
N VAL A 74 14.54 3.17 39.45
CA VAL A 74 13.36 2.70 40.18
C VAL A 74 12.14 3.56 39.86
N GLN A 75 12.28 4.88 39.82
CA GLN A 75 11.18 5.78 39.45
C GLN A 75 10.73 5.56 38.00
N PHE A 76 11.67 5.35 37.10
CA PHE A 76 11.37 5.10 35.67
C PHE A 76 10.61 3.78 35.49
N ALA A 77 11.07 2.68 36.11
CA ALA A 77 10.39 1.38 36.09
C ALA A 77 8.97 1.47 36.69
N GLN A 78 8.81 2.21 37.78
CA GLN A 78 7.50 2.45 38.41
C GLN A 78 6.56 3.26 37.50
N THR A 79 7.07 4.30 36.87
CA THR A 79 6.30 5.12 35.92
C THR A 79 5.83 4.28 34.71
N LEU A 80 6.70 3.41 34.18
CA LEU A 80 6.36 2.51 33.09
C LEU A 80 5.28 1.49 33.49
N THR A 81 5.37 0.94 34.70
CA THR A 81 4.34 0.06 35.26
C THR A 81 2.99 0.76 35.41
N ASN A 82 2.98 1.98 35.97
CA ASN A 82 1.77 2.77 36.10
C ASN A 82 1.13 3.14 34.76
N ALA A 83 1.96 3.51 33.80
CA ALA A 83 1.49 3.76 32.43
C ALA A 83 0.81 2.52 31.81
N GLY A 84 1.43 1.34 31.95
CA GLY A 84 0.83 0.08 31.48
C GLY A 84 -0.53 -0.22 32.14
N GLN A 85 -0.67 0.04 33.42
CA GLN A 85 -1.93 -0.14 34.14
C GLN A 85 -3.01 0.85 33.67
N LEU A 86 -2.66 2.12 33.46
CA LEU A 86 -3.59 3.13 32.96
C LEU A 86 -4.12 2.77 31.58
N TYR A 87 -3.26 2.31 30.67
CA TYR A 87 -3.69 1.84 29.35
C TYR A 87 -4.62 0.63 29.46
N ALA A 88 -4.32 -0.33 30.34
CA ALA A 88 -5.19 -1.49 30.55
C ALA A 88 -6.59 -1.10 31.06
N VAL A 89 -6.67 -0.14 31.99
CA VAL A 89 -7.96 0.36 32.52
C VAL A 89 -8.77 1.08 31.43
N VAL A 90 -8.12 1.91 30.60
CA VAL A 90 -8.78 2.62 29.51
C VAL A 90 -9.31 1.63 28.46
N ASP A 91 -8.54 0.61 28.09
CA ASP A 91 -8.96 -0.41 27.12
C ASP A 91 -10.16 -1.22 27.62
N VAL A 92 -10.16 -1.62 28.91
CA VAL A 92 -11.30 -2.31 29.52
C VAL A 92 -12.53 -1.40 29.59
N GLY A 93 -12.34 -0.13 30.00
CA GLY A 93 -13.41 0.86 30.07
C GLY A 93 -14.07 1.10 28.71
N ASN A 94 -13.29 1.26 27.65
CA ASN A 94 -13.78 1.42 26.31
C ASN A 94 -14.51 0.16 25.82
N GLY A 95 -14.01 -1.04 26.13
CA GLY A 95 -14.66 -2.30 25.78
C GLY A 95 -16.03 -2.48 26.43
N VAL A 96 -16.21 -2.02 27.67
CA VAL A 96 -17.50 -2.06 28.38
C VAL A 96 -18.48 -1.06 27.77
N LEU A 97 -18.03 0.18 27.47
CA LEU A 97 -18.87 1.19 26.83
C LEU A 97 -19.37 0.74 25.46
N LEU A 98 -18.48 0.19 24.62
CA LEU A 98 -18.82 -0.34 23.30
C LEU A 98 -19.85 -1.47 23.38
N LYS A 99 -19.70 -2.39 24.33
CA LYS A 99 -20.69 -3.47 24.53
C LYS A 99 -22.07 -2.94 24.94
N THR A 100 -22.09 -1.96 25.83
CA THR A 100 -23.35 -1.33 26.29
C THR A 100 -24.04 -0.60 25.13
N GLU A 101 -23.26 0.15 24.34
CA GLU A 101 -23.77 0.83 23.14
C GLU A 101 -24.36 -0.17 22.13
N GLN A 102 -23.62 -1.25 21.83
CA GLN A 102 -24.10 -2.30 20.92
C GLN A 102 -25.37 -2.98 21.43
N GLN A 103 -25.51 -3.22 22.73
CA GLN A 103 -26.72 -3.80 23.31
C GLN A 103 -27.93 -2.85 23.18
N VAL A 104 -27.76 -1.57 23.48
CA VAL A 104 -28.80 -0.55 23.35
C VAL A 104 -29.21 -0.39 21.89
N LEU A 105 -28.24 -0.26 20.98
CA LEU A 105 -28.52 -0.20 19.54
C LEU A 105 -29.18 -1.48 19.01
N GLY A 106 -28.82 -2.65 19.54
CA GLY A 106 -29.46 -3.92 19.22
C GLY A 106 -30.95 -3.90 19.55
N VAL A 107 -31.35 -3.44 20.72
CA VAL A 107 -32.75 -3.30 21.12
C VAL A 107 -33.49 -2.28 20.26
N ILE A 108 -32.88 -1.11 19.98
CA ILE A 108 -33.48 -0.05 19.18
C ILE A 108 -33.66 -0.51 17.72
N ASN A 109 -32.71 -1.25 17.18
CA ASN A 109 -32.70 -1.67 15.78
C ASN A 109 -33.49 -2.95 15.51
N ALA A 110 -33.73 -3.79 16.53
CA ALA A 110 -34.39 -5.08 16.35
C ALA A 110 -35.72 -5.01 15.60
N PRO A 111 -36.66 -4.08 15.89
CA PRO A 111 -37.92 -4.01 15.17
C PRO A 111 -37.76 -3.70 13.68
N THR A 112 -36.91 -2.72 13.33
CA THR A 112 -36.70 -2.32 11.93
C THR A 112 -35.88 -3.35 11.18
N GLN A 113 -34.90 -3.98 11.84
CA GLN A 113 -34.12 -5.06 11.26
C GLN A 113 -35.01 -6.27 10.89
N THR A 114 -35.99 -6.61 11.74
CA THR A 114 -36.89 -7.73 11.49
C THR A 114 -37.93 -7.40 10.39
N LEU A 115 -38.44 -6.17 10.37
CA LEU A 115 -39.52 -5.78 9.44
C LEU A 115 -39.01 -5.42 8.05
N VAL A 116 -37.86 -4.72 7.97
CA VAL A 116 -37.34 -4.15 6.70
C VAL A 116 -35.89 -4.52 6.41
N GLY A 117 -35.26 -5.34 7.23
CA GLY A 117 -33.91 -5.82 7.04
C GLY A 117 -32.84 -4.72 7.18
N ARG A 118 -33.16 -3.60 7.82
CA ARG A 118 -32.29 -2.42 7.92
C ARG A 118 -32.35 -1.82 9.33
N PRO A 119 -31.24 -1.40 9.94
CA PRO A 119 -31.24 -0.77 11.26
C PRO A 119 -31.97 0.59 11.22
N LEU A 120 -32.51 1.02 12.35
CA LEU A 120 -33.06 2.36 12.52
C LEU A 120 -31.92 3.38 12.64
N ILE A 121 -30.92 3.06 13.46
CA ILE A 121 -29.75 3.88 13.74
C ILE A 121 -28.47 3.03 13.56
N GLY A 122 -27.50 3.53 12.84
CA GLY A 122 -26.19 2.92 12.63
C GLY A 122 -25.66 3.11 11.23
N ASP A 123 -24.37 3.09 11.07
CA ASP A 123 -23.72 3.22 9.77
C ASP A 123 -23.82 1.91 8.96
N GLY A 124 -23.83 2.04 7.65
CA GLY A 124 -23.78 0.92 6.72
C GLY A 124 -22.41 0.19 6.78
N THR A 125 -22.44 -1.12 6.58
CA THR A 125 -21.22 -1.94 6.51
C THR A 125 -20.38 -1.55 5.30
N HIS A 126 -19.05 -1.53 5.44
CA HIS A 126 -18.15 -1.31 4.31
C HIS A 126 -18.04 -2.58 3.47
N GLY A 127 -17.94 -2.41 2.15
CA GLY A 127 -17.62 -3.50 1.24
C GLY A 127 -16.19 -4.03 1.48
N ALA A 128 -16.02 -5.35 1.36
CA ALA A 128 -14.71 -5.97 1.56
C ALA A 128 -13.72 -5.53 0.46
N PRO A 129 -12.49 -5.16 0.81
CA PRO A 129 -11.47 -4.78 -0.15
C PRO A 129 -11.15 -5.91 -1.14
N GLY A 130 -10.89 -5.58 -2.39
CA GLY A 130 -10.54 -6.53 -3.44
C GLY A 130 -11.70 -7.38 -3.98
N THR A 131 -12.94 -7.08 -3.58
CA THR A 131 -14.14 -7.88 -3.99
C THR A 131 -15.10 -7.11 -4.88
N GLY A 132 -14.99 -5.78 -4.95
CA GLY A 132 -16.02 -4.95 -5.60
C GLY A 132 -17.37 -4.94 -4.88
N GLN A 133 -17.43 -5.41 -3.63
CA GLN A 133 -18.67 -5.45 -2.85
C GLN A 133 -19.16 -4.03 -2.56
N ASN A 134 -20.48 -3.82 -2.71
CA ASN A 134 -21.10 -2.54 -2.38
C ASN A 134 -21.07 -2.29 -0.86
N GLY A 135 -20.99 -1.04 -0.48
CA GLY A 135 -21.25 -0.61 0.89
C GLY A 135 -22.71 -0.80 1.25
N GLY A 136 -22.98 -1.16 2.50
CA GLY A 136 -24.32 -1.27 3.05
C GLY A 136 -24.98 0.10 3.21
N ALA A 137 -26.31 0.13 3.16
CA ALA A 137 -27.05 1.35 3.47
C ALA A 137 -26.95 1.70 4.96
N GLY A 138 -26.88 2.99 5.28
CA GLY A 138 -26.95 3.49 6.66
C GLY A 138 -28.33 3.27 7.28
N GLY A 139 -28.49 3.56 8.57
CA GLY A 139 -29.76 3.45 9.29
C GLY A 139 -30.90 4.25 8.63
N ILE A 140 -32.13 3.81 8.87
CA ILE A 140 -33.32 4.48 8.28
C ILE A 140 -33.39 5.94 8.76
N LEU A 141 -33.25 6.17 10.06
CA LEU A 141 -33.33 7.48 10.67
C LEU A 141 -31.96 8.18 10.67
N TRP A 142 -30.94 7.50 11.16
CA TRP A 142 -29.60 8.08 11.34
C TRP A 142 -28.52 7.07 11.01
N GLY A 143 -27.57 7.48 10.18
CA GLY A 143 -26.36 6.71 9.86
C GLY A 143 -25.85 6.99 8.45
N ASN A 144 -24.56 6.91 8.30
CA ASN A 144 -23.89 7.08 7.02
C ASN A 144 -23.96 5.79 6.19
N GLY A 145 -23.95 5.91 4.88
CA GLY A 145 -23.74 4.76 4.01
C GLY A 145 -22.34 4.18 4.18
N GLY A 146 -22.19 2.86 4.07
CA GLY A 146 -20.90 2.19 4.06
C GLY A 146 -20.12 2.46 2.78
N ASN A 147 -18.81 2.46 2.83
CA ASN A 147 -17.97 2.61 1.63
C ASN A 147 -18.01 1.33 0.79
N GLY A 148 -17.96 1.46 -0.52
CA GLY A 148 -17.76 0.33 -1.44
C GLY A 148 -16.35 -0.28 -1.29
N GLY A 149 -16.26 -1.60 -1.48
CA GLY A 149 -14.96 -2.32 -1.53
C GLY A 149 -14.22 -2.05 -2.84
N SER A 150 -12.90 -2.06 -2.82
CA SER A 150 -12.12 -2.00 -4.05
C SER A 150 -12.38 -3.22 -4.94
N GLY A 151 -12.23 -3.06 -6.24
CA GLY A 151 -12.37 -4.15 -7.21
C GLY A 151 -11.20 -5.14 -7.16
N ALA A 152 -11.46 -6.40 -7.51
CA ALA A 152 -10.42 -7.36 -7.88
C ALA A 152 -9.74 -6.93 -9.19
N PRO A 153 -8.58 -7.49 -9.56
CA PRO A 153 -7.91 -7.17 -10.83
C PRO A 153 -8.87 -7.22 -12.03
N GLY A 154 -8.96 -6.12 -12.78
CA GLY A 154 -9.87 -5.95 -13.92
C GLY A 154 -11.35 -5.76 -13.55
N GLN A 155 -11.71 -5.79 -12.27
CA GLN A 155 -13.09 -5.67 -11.81
C GLN A 155 -13.39 -4.26 -11.27
N PRO A 156 -14.64 -3.79 -11.38
CA PRO A 156 -15.02 -2.50 -10.85
C PRO A 156 -14.99 -2.48 -9.32
N GLY A 157 -14.79 -1.29 -8.76
CA GLY A 157 -15.04 -1.03 -7.34
C GLY A 157 -16.53 -1.06 -7.00
N GLY A 158 -16.86 -1.41 -5.75
CA GLY A 158 -18.23 -1.43 -5.24
C GLY A 158 -18.81 -0.02 -5.10
N ARG A 159 -20.11 0.10 -5.25
CA ARG A 159 -20.83 1.35 -4.98
C ARG A 159 -20.81 1.67 -3.48
N GLY A 160 -20.71 2.95 -3.11
CA GLY A 160 -20.98 3.40 -1.75
C GLY A 160 -22.44 3.24 -1.38
N GLY A 161 -22.74 2.91 -0.11
CA GLY A 161 -24.10 2.78 0.43
C GLY A 161 -24.79 4.15 0.55
N ASP A 162 -26.10 4.14 0.42
CA ASP A 162 -26.92 5.36 0.63
C ASP A 162 -27.19 5.57 2.12
N ALA A 163 -27.25 6.82 2.59
CA ALA A 163 -27.74 7.15 3.92
C ALA A 163 -29.28 7.02 4.00
N GLY A 164 -29.85 7.17 5.20
CA GLY A 164 -31.30 7.20 5.38
C GLY A 164 -31.87 8.63 5.37
N LEU A 165 -32.50 9.03 6.50
CA LEU A 165 -33.04 10.38 6.65
C LEU A 165 -31.92 11.41 6.94
N PHE A 166 -31.00 11.05 7.85
CA PHE A 166 -29.81 11.83 8.23
C PHE A 166 -28.55 11.00 8.07
N GLY A 167 -27.54 11.55 7.41
CA GLY A 167 -26.24 10.92 7.24
C GLY A 167 -25.66 11.19 5.85
N HIS A 168 -24.38 10.88 5.69
CA HIS A 168 -23.66 11.04 4.43
C HIS A 168 -23.68 9.74 3.62
N GLY A 169 -23.68 9.84 2.30
CA GLY A 169 -23.46 8.69 1.43
C GLY A 169 -22.05 8.12 1.59
N GLY A 170 -21.92 6.81 1.46
CA GLY A 170 -20.61 6.14 1.46
C GLY A 170 -19.82 6.41 0.18
N HIS A 171 -18.50 6.35 0.27
CA HIS A 171 -17.62 6.51 -0.92
C HIS A 171 -17.69 5.26 -1.82
N GLY A 172 -17.58 5.45 -3.12
CA GLY A 172 -17.35 4.36 -4.06
C GLY A 172 -15.97 3.73 -3.87
N GLY A 173 -15.88 2.42 -4.10
CA GLY A 173 -14.63 1.68 -4.08
C GLY A 173 -13.76 1.97 -5.31
N VAL A 174 -12.44 1.86 -5.15
CA VAL A 174 -11.49 2.00 -6.25
C VAL A 174 -11.61 0.81 -7.20
N GLY A 175 -11.53 1.03 -8.50
CA GLY A 175 -11.46 -0.05 -9.50
C GLY A 175 -10.18 -0.88 -9.36
N GLY A 176 -10.25 -2.17 -9.64
CA GLY A 176 -9.09 -3.05 -9.62
C GLY A 176 -8.12 -2.76 -10.78
N PRO A 177 -6.81 -2.97 -10.60
CA PRO A 177 -5.84 -2.80 -11.68
C PRO A 177 -6.10 -3.81 -12.81
N GLY A 178 -5.82 -3.45 -14.04
CA GLY A 178 -5.86 -4.36 -15.18
C GLY A 178 -4.83 -5.50 -15.03
N ILE A 179 -5.17 -6.65 -15.57
CA ILE A 179 -4.29 -7.82 -15.54
C ILE A 179 -3.16 -7.61 -16.56
N ALA A 180 -1.92 -7.95 -16.21
CA ALA A 180 -0.81 -7.88 -17.13
C ALA A 180 -0.99 -8.86 -18.30
N GLY A 181 -0.60 -8.45 -19.49
CA GLY A 181 -0.55 -9.31 -20.67
C GLY A 181 0.47 -10.44 -20.51
N ALA A 182 0.19 -11.59 -21.08
CA ALA A 182 1.11 -12.72 -21.07
C ALA A 182 2.37 -12.40 -21.88
N ALA A 183 3.52 -12.87 -21.41
CA ALA A 183 4.75 -12.80 -22.20
C ALA A 183 4.65 -13.71 -23.43
N GLY A 184 5.19 -13.27 -24.55
CA GLY A 184 5.35 -14.08 -25.75
C GLY A 184 6.34 -15.22 -25.52
N THR A 185 6.08 -16.38 -26.11
CA THR A 185 6.99 -17.55 -26.04
C THR A 185 8.19 -17.36 -26.96
N ALA A 186 9.32 -17.93 -26.58
CA ALA A 186 10.51 -17.96 -27.42
C ALA A 186 10.25 -18.76 -28.71
N GLY A 187 10.83 -18.32 -29.83
CA GLY A 187 10.80 -19.05 -31.09
C GLY A 187 11.62 -20.33 -31.03
N LEU A 188 11.19 -21.35 -31.80
CA LEU A 188 12.01 -22.54 -32.06
C LEU A 188 13.24 -22.13 -32.89
N PRO A 189 14.29 -22.99 -32.98
CA PRO A 189 15.48 -22.70 -33.75
C PRO A 189 15.14 -22.21 -35.16
N GLY A 190 15.61 -21.03 -35.58
CA GLY A 190 15.27 -20.36 -36.83
C GLY A 190 13.87 -19.73 -36.88
N GLY A 191 13.03 -19.91 -35.84
CA GLY A 191 11.67 -19.37 -35.76
C GLY A 191 11.59 -18.03 -35.01
N ASN A 192 10.55 -17.26 -35.28
CA ASN A 192 10.31 -15.99 -34.63
C ASN A 192 9.78 -16.17 -33.22
N GLY A 193 10.11 -15.27 -32.28
CA GLY A 193 9.44 -15.17 -31.01
C GLY A 193 7.98 -14.74 -31.16
N ALA A 194 7.12 -15.24 -30.30
CA ALA A 194 5.72 -14.83 -30.27
C ALA A 194 5.56 -13.40 -29.68
N ASN A 195 4.52 -12.71 -30.12
CA ASN A 195 4.19 -11.39 -29.57
C ASN A 195 3.73 -11.50 -28.11
N GLY A 196 4.02 -10.50 -27.30
CA GLY A 196 3.43 -10.34 -25.99
C GLY A 196 1.92 -10.06 -26.09
N GLY A 197 1.17 -10.53 -25.10
CA GLY A 197 -0.26 -10.24 -24.96
C GLY A 197 -0.49 -8.80 -24.51
N SER A 198 -1.63 -8.21 -24.90
CA SER A 198 -2.04 -6.89 -24.40
C SER A 198 -2.39 -6.93 -22.91
N GLY A 199 -2.11 -5.86 -22.19
CA GLY A 199 -2.58 -5.64 -20.83
C GLY A 199 -4.10 -5.53 -20.78
N GLY A 200 -4.69 -6.00 -19.68
CA GLY A 200 -6.12 -5.88 -19.44
C GLY A 200 -6.54 -4.46 -19.05
N ILE A 201 -7.80 -4.16 -19.24
CA ILE A 201 -8.37 -2.87 -18.86
C ILE A 201 -8.45 -2.79 -17.34
N GLY A 202 -8.18 -1.61 -16.75
CA GLY A 202 -8.41 -1.31 -15.34
C GLY A 202 -9.91 -1.29 -15.05
N GLY A 203 -10.31 -1.76 -13.85
CA GLY A 203 -11.70 -1.74 -13.39
C GLY A 203 -12.19 -0.30 -13.21
N ALA A 204 -13.46 -0.03 -13.46
CA ALA A 204 -14.06 1.27 -13.19
C ALA A 204 -14.15 1.53 -11.67
N GLY A 205 -14.03 2.77 -11.25
CA GLY A 205 -14.35 3.18 -9.88
C GLY A 205 -15.83 3.02 -9.57
N GLY A 206 -16.17 2.63 -8.32
CA GLY A 206 -17.54 2.52 -7.87
C GLY A 206 -18.23 3.89 -7.72
N ALA A 207 -19.54 3.96 -7.94
CA ALA A 207 -20.29 5.18 -7.67
C ALA A 207 -20.33 5.51 -6.17
N GLY A 208 -20.34 6.78 -5.80
CA GLY A 208 -20.65 7.21 -4.44
C GLY A 208 -22.11 6.96 -4.08
N GLY A 209 -22.40 6.74 -2.79
CA GLY A 209 -23.74 6.61 -2.25
C GLY A 209 -24.41 7.99 -2.07
N ASN A 210 -25.74 8.01 -2.04
CA ASN A 210 -26.51 9.24 -1.84
C ASN A 210 -26.51 9.66 -0.37
N GLY A 211 -26.47 10.97 -0.13
CA GLY A 211 -26.70 11.56 1.18
C GLY A 211 -28.12 11.38 1.67
N GLY A 212 -28.33 11.59 2.98
CA GLY A 212 -29.63 11.45 3.61
C GLY A 212 -30.70 12.39 3.05
N LEU A 213 -31.96 12.01 3.18
CA LEU A 213 -33.09 12.75 2.57
C LEU A 213 -33.17 14.21 3.06
N LEU A 214 -32.96 14.47 4.34
CA LEU A 214 -33.06 15.80 4.94
C LEU A 214 -31.70 16.47 5.12
N PHE A 215 -30.67 15.69 5.47
CA PHE A 215 -29.33 16.20 5.72
C PHE A 215 -28.29 15.16 5.37
N GLY A 216 -27.27 15.59 4.62
CA GLY A 216 -26.07 14.79 4.32
C GLY A 216 -25.52 15.01 2.92
N ASN A 217 -24.23 14.89 2.80
CA ASN A 217 -23.55 14.99 1.51
C ASN A 217 -23.56 13.63 0.79
N GLY A 218 -23.57 13.66 -0.54
CA GLY A 218 -23.26 12.49 -1.34
C GLY A 218 -21.85 11.98 -1.11
N GLY A 219 -21.64 10.68 -1.21
CA GLY A 219 -20.32 10.07 -1.16
C GLY A 219 -19.52 10.36 -2.42
N ALA A 220 -18.19 10.42 -2.31
CA ALA A 220 -17.32 10.53 -3.48
C ALA A 220 -17.37 9.28 -4.36
N GLY A 221 -17.23 9.42 -5.67
CA GLY A 221 -16.94 8.31 -6.57
C GLY A 221 -15.57 7.71 -6.32
N GLY A 222 -15.39 6.42 -6.56
CA GLY A 222 -14.10 5.74 -6.49
C GLY A 222 -13.24 6.04 -7.72
N GLN A 223 -11.93 6.01 -7.57
CA GLN A 223 -10.99 6.14 -8.68
C GLN A 223 -11.06 4.91 -9.60
N GLY A 224 -10.81 5.11 -10.89
CA GLY A 224 -10.60 4.01 -11.84
C GLY A 224 -9.29 3.26 -11.56
N GLY A 225 -9.27 1.96 -11.78
CA GLY A 225 -8.05 1.15 -11.70
C GLY A 225 -7.09 1.45 -12.83
N SER A 226 -5.79 1.31 -12.61
CA SER A 226 -4.79 1.42 -13.68
C SER A 226 -4.95 0.33 -14.72
N GLY A 227 -4.61 0.59 -15.97
CA GLY A 227 -4.48 -0.43 -17.00
C GLY A 227 -3.36 -1.43 -16.71
N GLY A 228 -3.52 -2.66 -17.14
CA GLY A 228 -2.50 -3.71 -17.02
C GLY A 228 -1.30 -3.46 -17.93
N LEU A 229 -0.14 -3.93 -17.52
CA LEU A 229 1.07 -3.87 -18.34
C LEU A 229 0.92 -4.76 -19.58
N GLY A 230 1.45 -4.36 -20.74
CA GLY A 230 1.63 -5.21 -21.89
C GLY A 230 2.66 -6.31 -21.61
N GLY A 231 2.42 -7.53 -22.13
CA GLY A 231 3.38 -8.62 -22.02
C GLY A 231 4.62 -8.38 -22.88
N SER A 232 5.78 -8.85 -22.46
CA SER A 232 7.01 -8.79 -23.26
C SER A 232 6.90 -9.70 -24.49
N GLY A 233 7.51 -9.30 -25.63
CA GLY A 233 7.68 -10.19 -26.77
C GLY A 233 8.63 -11.34 -26.45
N GLY A 234 8.39 -12.51 -27.05
CA GLY A 234 9.27 -13.67 -26.97
C GLY A 234 10.58 -13.49 -27.73
N THR A 235 11.65 -14.11 -27.30
CA THR A 235 12.93 -14.10 -28.00
C THR A 235 12.85 -14.90 -29.29
N GLY A 236 13.52 -14.42 -30.37
CA GLY A 236 13.70 -15.22 -31.59
C GLY A 236 14.57 -16.47 -31.32
N GLY A 237 14.29 -17.57 -32.02
CA GLY A 237 15.08 -18.79 -31.97
C GLY A 237 16.46 -18.60 -32.60
N ALA A 238 17.47 -19.35 -32.13
CA ALA A 238 18.82 -19.31 -32.71
C ALA A 238 18.81 -19.87 -34.15
N GLY A 239 19.67 -19.32 -35.02
CA GLY A 239 19.90 -19.84 -36.36
C GLY A 239 20.47 -21.27 -36.32
N MET A 240 20.23 -22.04 -37.39
CA MET A 240 20.69 -23.44 -37.50
C MET A 240 21.79 -23.58 -38.56
N ALA A 241 22.66 -24.58 -38.37
CA ALA A 241 23.69 -24.94 -39.34
C ALA A 241 23.05 -25.28 -40.72
N ALA A 242 23.49 -24.56 -41.76
CA ALA A 242 22.94 -24.74 -43.14
C ALA A 242 21.41 -24.52 -43.22
N GLY A 243 20.82 -23.78 -42.31
CA GLY A 243 19.41 -23.52 -42.16
C GLY A 243 19.11 -22.01 -42.15
N PRO A 244 17.90 -21.61 -41.77
CA PRO A 244 17.53 -20.20 -41.69
C PRO A 244 18.34 -19.41 -40.66
N ALA A 245 18.55 -18.13 -40.92
CA ALA A 245 19.09 -17.17 -39.96
C ALA A 245 18.30 -17.18 -38.64
N GLY A 246 18.87 -16.62 -37.57
CA GLY A 246 18.17 -16.51 -36.27
C GLY A 246 16.82 -15.79 -36.45
N GLY A 247 15.80 -16.28 -35.75
CA GLY A 247 14.46 -15.71 -35.79
C GLY A 247 14.38 -14.29 -35.23
N THR A 248 13.39 -13.51 -35.63
CA THR A 248 13.10 -12.19 -35.09
C THR A 248 12.49 -12.28 -33.69
N GLY A 249 12.75 -11.29 -32.84
CA GLY A 249 12.03 -11.18 -31.55
C GLY A 249 10.56 -10.82 -31.78
N GLY A 250 9.69 -11.30 -30.90
CA GLY A 250 8.28 -10.91 -30.88
C GLY A 250 8.07 -9.45 -30.47
N ILE A 251 7.00 -8.85 -30.92
CA ILE A 251 6.58 -7.49 -30.56
C ILE A 251 6.07 -7.48 -29.12
N GLY A 252 6.36 -6.44 -28.33
CA GLY A 252 5.77 -6.24 -27.01
C GLY A 252 4.26 -5.98 -27.09
N GLY A 253 3.50 -6.50 -26.13
CA GLY A 253 2.06 -6.28 -26.05
C GLY A 253 1.73 -4.81 -25.74
N ILE A 254 0.57 -4.37 -26.17
CA ILE A 254 0.02 -3.04 -25.87
C ILE A 254 -0.33 -2.96 -24.40
N GLY A 255 -0.12 -1.79 -23.72
CA GLY A 255 -0.61 -1.53 -22.36
C GLY A 255 -2.13 -1.48 -22.31
N GLY A 256 -2.71 -1.89 -21.20
CA GLY A 256 -4.15 -1.83 -20.97
C GLY A 256 -4.66 -0.40 -20.77
N ILE A 257 -5.91 -0.16 -21.07
CA ILE A 257 -6.59 1.13 -20.83
C ILE A 257 -6.86 1.28 -19.34
N GLY A 258 -6.75 2.48 -18.78
CA GLY A 258 -7.16 2.80 -17.41
C GLY A 258 -8.67 2.72 -17.23
N GLY A 259 -9.14 2.32 -16.05
CA GLY A 259 -10.57 2.29 -15.73
C GLY A 259 -11.17 3.70 -15.59
N ALA A 260 -12.44 3.86 -15.91
CA ALA A 260 -13.15 5.13 -15.70
C ALA A 260 -13.31 5.41 -14.19
N GLY A 261 -13.31 6.68 -13.81
CA GLY A 261 -13.67 7.12 -12.46
C GLY A 261 -15.15 6.91 -12.16
N GLY A 262 -15.50 6.65 -10.89
CA GLY A 262 -16.87 6.50 -10.44
C GLY A 262 -17.59 7.86 -10.32
N VAL A 263 -18.90 7.88 -10.53
CA VAL A 263 -19.72 9.07 -10.33
C VAL A 263 -19.88 9.40 -8.84
N GLY A 264 -19.89 10.67 -8.47
CA GLY A 264 -20.23 11.11 -7.13
C GLY A 264 -21.72 10.88 -6.81
N GLY A 265 -22.05 10.61 -5.52
CA GLY A 265 -23.43 10.46 -5.05
C GLY A 265 -24.16 11.80 -4.94
N HIS A 266 -25.49 11.77 -4.95
CA HIS A 266 -26.30 12.96 -4.76
C HIS A 266 -26.28 13.41 -3.30
N GLY A 267 -26.22 14.73 -3.08
CA GLY A 267 -26.44 15.31 -1.75
C GLY A 267 -27.91 15.31 -1.36
N SER A 268 -28.19 15.62 -0.09
CA SER A 268 -29.56 15.82 0.43
C SER A 268 -30.30 16.88 -0.38
N ALA A 269 -31.60 16.69 -0.54
CA ALA A 269 -32.48 17.65 -1.21
C ALA A 269 -32.59 19.00 -0.47
N LEU A 270 -32.38 19.00 0.87
CA LEU A 270 -32.49 20.21 1.70
C LEU A 270 -31.11 20.80 2.05
N PHE A 271 -30.27 19.99 2.69
CA PHE A 271 -28.98 20.44 3.22
C PHE A 271 -27.88 19.40 2.92
N GLY A 272 -27.29 19.47 1.73
CA GLY A 272 -26.18 18.56 1.37
C GLY A 272 -25.53 18.92 0.04
N HIS A 273 -24.25 18.60 -0.07
CA HIS A 273 -23.48 18.76 -1.31
C HIS A 273 -23.46 17.41 -2.06
N GLY A 274 -23.46 17.47 -3.38
CA GLY A 274 -23.13 16.29 -4.19
C GLY A 274 -21.72 15.79 -3.89
N GLY A 275 -21.51 14.49 -3.99
CA GLY A 275 -20.20 13.90 -3.89
C GLY A 275 -19.32 14.27 -5.09
N ILE A 276 -18.01 14.42 -4.85
CA ILE A 276 -17.04 14.61 -5.93
C ILE A 276 -16.92 13.31 -6.73
N ASN A 277 -16.47 13.41 -7.98
CA ASN A 277 -16.22 12.22 -8.79
C ASN A 277 -14.87 11.59 -8.47
N GLY A 278 -14.75 10.32 -8.82
CA GLY A 278 -13.47 9.66 -8.88
C GLY A 278 -12.71 10.02 -10.16
N ASP A 279 -11.41 10.08 -10.07
CA ASP A 279 -10.52 10.27 -11.22
C ASP A 279 -10.47 8.99 -12.08
N GLY A 280 -10.18 9.15 -13.37
CA GLY A 280 -9.87 8.00 -14.22
C GLY A 280 -8.54 7.34 -13.83
N GLY A 281 -8.45 6.03 -14.03
CA GLY A 281 -7.21 5.29 -13.84
C GLY A 281 -6.18 5.61 -14.94
N THR A 282 -4.90 5.51 -14.60
CA THR A 282 -3.81 5.66 -15.58
C THR A 282 -3.77 4.49 -16.55
N GLY A 283 -3.37 4.72 -17.81
CA GLY A 283 -3.11 3.65 -18.76
C GLY A 283 -1.91 2.78 -18.35
N GLY A 284 -1.93 1.51 -18.73
CA GLY A 284 -0.82 0.58 -18.53
C GLY A 284 0.34 0.87 -19.49
N MET A 285 1.55 0.54 -19.06
CA MET A 285 2.72 0.63 -19.95
C MET A 285 2.72 -0.50 -20.98
N GLY A 286 3.21 -0.24 -22.19
CA GLY A 286 3.45 -1.27 -23.20
C GLY A 286 4.55 -2.25 -22.79
N GLY A 287 4.46 -3.48 -23.28
CA GLY A 287 5.48 -4.51 -23.07
C GLY A 287 6.75 -4.23 -23.88
N GLN A 288 7.87 -4.76 -23.42
CA GLN A 288 9.13 -4.71 -24.15
C GLN A 288 9.12 -5.67 -25.34
N GLY A 289 9.74 -5.30 -26.45
CA GLY A 289 9.98 -6.22 -27.56
C GLY A 289 10.97 -7.32 -27.18
N GLY A 290 10.79 -8.50 -27.76
CA GLY A 290 11.69 -9.64 -27.59
C GLY A 290 13.04 -9.40 -28.28
N ALA A 291 14.10 -10.00 -27.76
CA ALA A 291 15.39 -9.99 -28.42
C ALA A 291 15.38 -10.89 -29.67
N GLY A 292 16.10 -10.51 -30.72
CA GLY A 292 16.34 -11.39 -31.87
C GLY A 292 17.17 -12.62 -31.50
N GLY A 293 16.96 -13.75 -32.19
CA GLY A 293 17.77 -14.96 -32.01
C GLY A 293 19.21 -14.75 -32.50
N ASN A 294 20.15 -15.44 -31.89
CA ASN A 294 21.54 -15.43 -32.35
C ASN A 294 21.68 -16.09 -33.72
N GLY A 295 22.55 -15.56 -34.59
CA GLY A 295 22.98 -16.27 -35.82
C GLY A 295 23.77 -17.54 -35.44
N TRP A 296 23.80 -18.50 -36.38
CA TRP A 296 24.64 -19.68 -36.19
C TRP A 296 26.11 -19.33 -36.35
N ALA A 297 26.95 -19.74 -35.42
CA ALA A 297 28.42 -19.64 -35.52
C ALA A 297 28.96 -21.01 -35.93
N ALA A 298 29.66 -21.13 -37.09
CA ALA A 298 30.37 -22.36 -37.43
C ALA A 298 31.57 -22.54 -36.49
N GLU A 299 31.55 -23.59 -35.70
CA GLU A 299 32.76 -23.98 -34.95
C GLU A 299 33.82 -24.51 -35.92
N GLY A 300 34.93 -23.79 -36.06
CA GLY A 300 36.16 -24.31 -36.69
C GLY A 300 36.50 -23.80 -38.08
N ILE A 301 35.79 -22.85 -38.68
CA ILE A 301 36.20 -22.21 -39.94
C ILE A 301 36.48 -20.72 -39.73
N THR A 302 37.71 -20.34 -39.91
CA THR A 302 38.26 -18.96 -39.72
C THR A 302 37.87 -17.99 -40.85
N VAL A 303 36.73 -18.14 -41.49
CA VAL A 303 36.25 -17.21 -42.51
C VAL A 303 34.86 -16.72 -42.15
N GLY A 304 34.80 -15.54 -41.62
CA GLY A 304 33.74 -14.64 -41.23
C GLY A 304 32.39 -14.62 -41.94
N ILE A 305 31.76 -15.77 -42.16
CA ILE A 305 30.38 -15.83 -42.66
C ILE A 305 29.51 -16.52 -41.60
N GLY A 306 29.37 -15.87 -40.42
CA GLY A 306 28.30 -16.18 -39.49
C GLY A 306 26.98 -15.65 -40.07
N GLU A 307 25.91 -16.47 -40.01
CA GLU A 307 24.58 -16.00 -40.40
C GLU A 307 24.11 -14.87 -39.48
N GLN A 308 23.38 -13.95 -40.05
CA GLN A 308 22.90 -12.75 -39.37
C GLN A 308 21.89 -13.13 -38.30
N GLY A 309 22.04 -12.57 -37.08
CA GLY A 309 21.06 -12.73 -36.03
C GLY A 309 19.72 -12.09 -36.36
N GLY A 310 18.65 -12.57 -35.76
CA GLY A 310 17.31 -12.02 -35.90
C GLY A 310 17.19 -10.59 -35.40
N GLN A 311 16.28 -9.83 -35.96
CA GLN A 311 15.96 -8.48 -35.50
C GLN A 311 15.18 -8.52 -34.18
N GLY A 312 15.44 -7.57 -33.31
CA GLY A 312 14.62 -7.39 -32.12
C GLY A 312 13.19 -6.95 -32.46
N GLY A 313 12.21 -7.36 -31.69
CA GLY A 313 10.84 -6.91 -31.83
C GLY A 313 10.66 -5.47 -31.33
N ASP A 314 9.64 -4.78 -31.88
CA ASP A 314 9.27 -3.43 -31.42
C ASP A 314 8.61 -3.47 -30.03
N GLY A 315 8.71 -2.37 -29.28
CA GLY A 315 7.98 -2.19 -28.03
C GLY A 315 6.49 -2.00 -28.28
N GLY A 316 5.65 -2.44 -27.36
CA GLY A 316 4.21 -2.18 -27.39
C GLY A 316 3.88 -0.73 -27.08
N ALA A 317 2.80 -0.19 -27.67
CA ALA A 317 2.28 1.13 -27.32
C ALA A 317 1.74 1.16 -25.87
N GLY A 318 1.78 2.34 -25.24
CA GLY A 318 1.09 2.56 -23.98
C GLY A 318 -0.42 2.51 -24.15
N GLY A 319 -1.14 2.18 -23.07
CA GLY A 319 -2.59 2.24 -23.02
C GLY A 319 -3.10 3.66 -22.77
N ASP A 320 -4.31 3.95 -23.22
CA ASP A 320 -4.95 5.24 -22.96
C ASP A 320 -5.35 5.38 -21.48
N GLY A 321 -5.43 6.62 -21.00
CA GLY A 321 -5.96 6.93 -19.67
C GLY A 321 -7.47 6.71 -19.61
N GLY A 322 -8.00 6.38 -18.42
CA GLY A 322 -9.42 6.26 -18.16
C GLY A 322 -10.10 7.62 -18.10
N GLN A 323 -11.38 7.68 -18.43
CA GLN A 323 -12.17 8.92 -18.32
C GLN A 323 -12.56 9.20 -16.88
N GLY A 324 -12.64 10.48 -16.50
CA GLY A 324 -13.18 10.91 -15.21
C GLY A 324 -14.68 10.63 -15.09
N GLY A 325 -15.17 10.41 -13.88
CA GLY A 325 -16.59 10.22 -13.61
C GLY A 325 -17.41 11.52 -13.69
N ALA A 326 -18.73 11.42 -13.89
CA ALA A 326 -19.63 12.58 -13.86
C ALA A 326 -20.00 13.01 -12.43
N GLY A 327 -20.06 14.32 -12.14
CA GLY A 327 -20.39 14.86 -10.80
C GLY A 327 -21.75 14.49 -10.30
N GLY A 328 -21.87 14.25 -8.98
CA GLY A 328 -23.15 14.12 -8.31
C GLY A 328 -23.91 15.46 -8.23
N SER A 329 -25.23 15.44 -8.30
CA SER A 329 -26.06 16.64 -8.12
C SER A 329 -26.11 17.07 -6.66
N GLY A 330 -26.09 18.38 -6.42
CA GLY A 330 -26.30 18.96 -5.09
C GLY A 330 -27.79 19.10 -4.77
N GLY A 331 -28.10 19.32 -3.47
CA GLY A 331 -29.44 19.60 -2.98
C GLY A 331 -29.88 21.07 -3.20
N VAL A 332 -31.20 21.30 -3.11
CA VAL A 332 -31.83 22.61 -3.35
C VAL A 332 -31.47 23.67 -2.30
N GLY A 333 -31.08 23.25 -1.10
CA GLY A 333 -30.80 24.12 0.04
C GLY A 333 -29.36 24.61 0.16
N GLY A 334 -28.56 24.59 -0.89
CA GLY A 334 -27.18 25.12 -0.91
C GLY A 334 -26.09 24.11 -1.17
N GLY A 335 -26.45 22.85 -1.44
CA GLY A 335 -25.47 21.86 -1.90
C GLY A 335 -25.03 22.11 -3.33
N GLY A 336 -23.74 22.28 -3.60
CA GLY A 336 -23.18 22.33 -4.94
C GLY A 336 -23.11 20.97 -5.61
N ALA A 337 -23.06 20.92 -6.95
CA ALA A 337 -22.72 19.71 -7.69
C ALA A 337 -21.29 19.30 -7.41
N GLY A 338 -21.00 17.99 -7.39
CA GLY A 338 -19.65 17.47 -7.31
C GLY A 338 -18.83 17.86 -8.55
N ALA A 339 -17.53 18.04 -8.38
CA ALA A 339 -16.61 18.30 -9.48
C ALA A 339 -16.45 17.05 -10.38
N GLY A 340 -16.16 17.26 -11.68
CA GLY A 340 -15.75 16.17 -12.56
C GLY A 340 -14.40 15.59 -12.16
N GLY A 341 -14.20 14.28 -12.29
CA GLY A 341 -12.89 13.67 -12.13
C GLY A 341 -12.02 13.92 -13.35
N ASP A 342 -10.72 13.92 -13.15
CA ASP A 342 -9.74 14.05 -14.21
C ASP A 342 -9.57 12.73 -14.99
N GLY A 343 -9.19 12.83 -16.26
CA GLY A 343 -8.79 11.67 -17.06
C GLY A 343 -7.44 11.13 -16.59
N GLY A 344 -7.23 9.83 -16.69
CA GLY A 344 -5.95 9.21 -16.40
C GLY A 344 -4.90 9.54 -17.48
N ALA A 345 -3.63 9.53 -17.09
CA ALA A 345 -2.52 9.68 -18.05
C ALA A 345 -2.37 8.41 -18.91
N GLY A 346 -1.95 8.59 -20.17
CA GLY A 346 -1.59 7.47 -21.07
C GLY A 346 -0.34 6.73 -20.58
N GLY A 347 -0.25 5.44 -20.90
CA GLY A 347 0.91 4.61 -20.60
C GLY A 347 2.11 4.92 -21.50
N ILE A 348 3.29 4.55 -21.04
CA ILE A 348 4.53 4.69 -21.80
C ILE A 348 4.70 3.47 -22.72
N GLY A 349 5.14 3.68 -23.98
CA GLY A 349 5.45 2.59 -24.91
C GLY A 349 6.63 1.74 -24.44
N GLY A 350 6.62 0.46 -24.79
CA GLY A 350 7.70 -0.46 -24.48
C GLY A 350 8.96 -0.18 -25.31
N THR A 351 10.11 -0.62 -24.84
CA THR A 351 11.38 -0.51 -25.57
C THR A 351 11.53 -1.64 -26.58
N GLY A 352 12.05 -1.33 -27.77
CA GLY A 352 12.34 -2.34 -28.80
C GLY A 352 13.43 -3.35 -28.37
N GLY A 353 13.36 -4.56 -28.90
CA GLY A 353 14.35 -5.59 -28.66
C GLY A 353 15.70 -5.28 -29.32
N LYS A 354 16.78 -5.82 -28.75
CA LYS A 354 18.13 -5.61 -29.31
C LYS A 354 18.43 -6.60 -30.41
N ARG A 355 18.99 -6.13 -31.54
CA ARG A 355 19.61 -6.99 -32.56
C ARG A 355 20.86 -7.64 -31.99
N ARG A 356 20.97 -8.95 -32.06
CA ARG A 356 22.20 -9.67 -31.82
C ARG A 356 22.74 -10.16 -33.16
N ASN A 357 23.81 -9.55 -33.60
CA ASN A 357 24.59 -10.09 -34.72
C ASN A 357 25.57 -11.11 -34.16
N GLY A 358 25.79 -12.17 -34.85
CA GLY A 358 26.90 -13.06 -34.60
C GLY A 358 28.22 -12.37 -34.95
N GLY A 359 28.68 -11.42 -34.16
CA GLY A 359 29.89 -10.65 -34.36
C GLY A 359 29.61 -9.16 -34.51
N GLY A 360 29.63 -8.40 -33.44
CA GLY A 360 29.79 -6.94 -33.42
C GLY A 360 28.59 -6.07 -33.77
N GLY A 361 27.93 -5.58 -32.75
CA GLY A 361 27.41 -4.25 -32.64
C GLY A 361 26.32 -3.72 -33.58
N GLY A 362 25.13 -3.60 -33.08
CA GLY A 362 24.12 -2.74 -33.68
C GLY A 362 22.90 -2.65 -32.73
N GLY A 363 22.65 -1.48 -32.14
CA GLY A 363 21.50 -1.24 -31.28
C GLY A 363 20.19 -1.20 -32.06
N GLY A 364 19.15 -1.86 -31.55
CA GLY A 364 17.79 -1.76 -32.06
C GLY A 364 17.16 -0.41 -31.75
N GLY A 365 16.34 0.09 -32.68
CA GLY A 365 15.60 1.34 -32.48
C GLY A 365 14.59 1.22 -31.35
N GLY A 366 14.45 2.26 -30.54
CA GLY A 366 13.45 2.36 -29.51
C GLY A 366 12.05 2.49 -30.13
N GLY A 367 11.08 1.76 -29.58
CA GLY A 367 9.68 1.92 -29.93
C GLY A 367 9.17 3.31 -29.53
N GLY A 368 8.33 3.91 -30.38
CA GLY A 368 7.77 5.22 -30.12
C GLY A 368 6.92 5.22 -28.86
N GLY A 369 7.10 6.25 -28.03
CA GLY A 369 6.24 6.49 -26.89
C GLY A 369 4.82 6.81 -27.34
N GLY A 370 3.84 6.24 -26.66
CA GLY A 370 2.44 6.60 -26.82
C GLY A 370 2.25 8.07 -26.46
N ARG A 371 1.46 8.77 -27.24
CA ARG A 371 1.02 10.13 -26.89
C ARG A 371 -0.23 9.99 -26.03
N GLY A 372 -0.26 10.60 -24.82
CA GLY A 372 -1.43 10.81 -23.98
C GLY A 372 -2.28 11.95 -24.50
#